data_3a0385d2647f7d0158039f4139734aa2
#
_entry.id   3a0385d2647f7d0158039f4139734aa2
#
_cell.length_a   1.000
_cell.length_b   1.000
_cell.length_c   1.000
_cell.angle_alpha   90.00
_cell.angle_beta   90.00
_cell.angle_gamma   90.00
#
_symmetry.space_group_name_H-M   'P 1'
#
loop_
_entity.id
_entity.type
_entity.pdbx_description
1 polymer ?
#
loop_
_entity_poly.entity_id
_entity_poly.type
_entity_poly.pdbx_seq_one_letter_code
_entity_poly.pdbx_strand_id
1 'polypeptide(L)'
;CTYQAKSGNYGFGIVEDGEDFYISSKNLNGAMNGDEVLVEILNTTGKSKEGKVVKILKRNVTQVVGRFEKSRNFGFVIPIDDTIEDIYISKKNSANIKNGQVVQVKIEKYPTENNKAEGKIIQIIGNSNDINIDAKSLYISYGLDKLEKFNESVRKEVESIPQNVLAIEKKNRIDRTNERVYTIDAADAKDLDDAVSVKKQSDGTFLLSVYIADVSHYVKENTALDKEAIARGTSIYIPGRVIPMLPKELSNGICSLNAGVERLALGVDILISKNGDVINSQVFKAIIKVTKKMSYDKVY
;
A
#
# COMPACT_ATOMS: atom_id res chain seq x y z
N CYS A 1 -24.19 3.46 -4.81
CA CYS A 1 -22.96 4.08 -5.33
C CYS A 1 -22.03 4.52 -4.19
N THR A 2 -20.78 4.79 -4.51
CA THR A 2 -19.81 5.34 -3.56
C THR A 2 -19.78 6.86 -3.70
N TYR A 3 -19.93 7.59 -2.59
CA TYR A 3 -19.82 9.04 -2.59
C TYR A 3 -18.35 9.48 -2.63
N GLN A 4 -17.96 10.23 -3.64
CA GLN A 4 -16.66 10.87 -3.76
C GLN A 4 -16.79 12.36 -3.47
N ALA A 5 -16.27 12.82 -2.34
CA ALA A 5 -16.28 14.23 -1.96
C ALA A 5 -15.27 15.05 -2.80
N LYS A 6 -15.58 16.31 -2.99
CA LYS A 6 -14.69 17.34 -3.54
C LYS A 6 -14.59 18.50 -2.56
N SER A 7 -13.50 19.25 -2.62
CA SER A 7 -13.34 20.48 -1.86
C SER A 7 -14.48 21.44 -2.19
N GLY A 8 -15.15 22.00 -1.15
CA GLY A 8 -16.31 22.88 -1.35
C GLY A 8 -17.67 22.25 -1.04
N ASN A 9 -17.69 21.18 -0.26
CA ASN A 9 -18.92 20.51 0.25
C ASN A 9 -19.88 20.03 -0.86
N TYR A 10 -19.35 19.49 -1.94
CA TYR A 10 -20.11 18.78 -2.97
C TYR A 10 -19.33 17.53 -3.40
N GLY A 11 -19.92 16.70 -4.21
CA GLY A 11 -19.21 15.53 -4.75
C GLY A 11 -20.01 14.79 -5.79
N PHE A 12 -19.62 13.55 -6.02
CA PHE A 12 -20.21 12.68 -7.02
C PHE A 12 -20.55 11.32 -6.42
N GLY A 13 -21.69 10.78 -6.78
CA GLY A 13 -22.01 9.38 -6.55
C GLY A 13 -21.44 8.55 -7.69
N ILE A 14 -20.35 7.83 -7.43
CA ILE A 14 -19.64 7.01 -8.42
C ILE A 14 -20.35 5.66 -8.56
N VAL A 15 -20.66 5.27 -9.80
CA VAL A 15 -21.36 4.03 -10.14
C VAL A 15 -20.45 3.16 -11.02
N GLU A 16 -20.23 1.91 -10.63
CA GLU A 16 -19.28 0.98 -11.30
C GLU A 16 -19.57 0.79 -12.80
N ASP A 17 -20.86 0.64 -13.17
CA ASP A 17 -21.29 0.38 -14.55
C ASP A 17 -22.33 1.42 -15.02
N GLY A 18 -22.13 2.71 -14.71
CA GLY A 18 -23.11 3.74 -15.02
C GLY A 18 -22.53 5.14 -15.07
N GLU A 19 -23.42 6.11 -15.23
CA GLU A 19 -23.05 7.54 -15.18
C GLU A 19 -23.07 8.04 -13.74
N ASP A 20 -22.07 8.82 -13.38
CA ASP A 20 -21.94 9.44 -12.05
C ASP A 20 -23.00 10.52 -11.84
N PHE A 21 -23.38 10.71 -10.58
CA PHE A 21 -24.35 11.72 -10.16
C PHE A 21 -23.65 12.86 -9.45
N TYR A 22 -23.95 14.10 -9.86
CA TYR A 22 -23.57 15.28 -9.08
C TYR A 22 -24.44 15.36 -7.81
N ILE A 23 -23.81 15.56 -6.66
CA ILE A 23 -24.47 15.69 -5.36
C ILE A 23 -24.04 17.02 -4.74
N SER A 24 -24.96 17.96 -4.69
CA SER A 24 -24.73 19.27 -4.08
C SER A 24 -24.69 19.19 -2.54
N SER A 25 -24.14 20.21 -1.87
CA SER A 25 -24.04 20.28 -0.41
C SER A 25 -25.36 20.05 0.32
N LYS A 26 -26.46 20.56 -0.26
CA LYS A 26 -27.84 20.41 0.28
C LYS A 26 -28.35 18.97 0.22
N ASN A 27 -27.80 18.17 -0.67
CA ASN A 27 -28.26 16.81 -0.98
C ASN A 27 -27.37 15.72 -0.37
N LEU A 28 -26.33 16.09 0.43
CA LEU A 28 -25.38 15.16 1.02
C LEU A 28 -25.95 14.29 2.14
N ASN A 29 -26.94 14.81 2.88
CA ASN A 29 -27.54 14.12 4.04
C ASN A 29 -26.48 13.52 5.00
N GLY A 30 -25.38 14.26 5.24
CA GLY A 30 -24.29 13.85 6.10
C GLY A 30 -23.36 12.76 5.53
N ALA A 31 -23.37 12.52 4.22
CA ALA A 31 -22.41 11.64 3.56
C ALA A 31 -20.99 12.23 3.63
N MET A 32 -20.02 11.36 3.87
CA MET A 32 -18.60 11.66 3.91
C MET A 32 -17.87 10.90 2.80
N ASN A 33 -16.65 11.32 2.47
CA ASN A 33 -15.87 10.74 1.38
C ASN A 33 -15.71 9.21 1.50
N GLY A 34 -16.02 8.49 0.43
CA GLY A 34 -15.95 7.04 0.36
C GLY A 34 -17.13 6.29 1.00
N ASP A 35 -18.15 7.00 1.53
CA ASP A 35 -19.36 6.35 2.04
C ASP A 35 -20.12 5.62 0.91
N GLU A 36 -20.61 4.43 1.21
CA GLU A 36 -21.57 3.73 0.35
C GLU A 36 -22.97 4.27 0.62
N VAL A 37 -23.61 4.83 -0.42
CA VAL A 37 -24.86 5.58 -0.27
C VAL A 37 -25.95 5.11 -1.22
N LEU A 38 -27.19 5.26 -0.78
CA LEU A 38 -28.37 5.18 -1.62
C LEU A 38 -28.73 6.59 -2.08
N VAL A 39 -28.81 6.80 -3.39
CA VAL A 39 -29.09 8.11 -4.01
C VAL A 39 -30.43 8.07 -4.74
N GLU A 40 -31.26 9.06 -4.48
CA GLU A 40 -32.43 9.37 -5.28
C GLU A 40 -32.04 10.28 -6.45
N ILE A 41 -32.50 9.95 -7.65
CA ILE A 41 -32.23 10.73 -8.85
C ILE A 41 -33.22 11.89 -8.90
N LEU A 42 -32.74 13.13 -8.85
CA LEU A 42 -33.58 14.33 -8.87
C LEU A 42 -33.85 14.84 -10.29
N ASN A 43 -32.84 14.76 -11.18
CA ASN A 43 -32.95 15.24 -12.53
C ASN A 43 -32.15 14.38 -13.51
N THR A 44 -32.76 14.04 -14.63
CA THR A 44 -32.14 13.27 -15.73
C THR A 44 -31.96 14.09 -17.01
N THR A 45 -32.48 15.33 -17.03
CA THR A 45 -32.45 16.22 -18.19
C THR A 45 -31.34 17.25 -18.02
N GLY A 46 -30.17 17.02 -18.61
CA GLY A 46 -29.03 17.94 -18.55
C GLY A 46 -27.70 17.23 -18.83
N LYS A 47 -26.60 17.99 -18.79
CA LYS A 47 -25.23 17.44 -18.99
C LYS A 47 -24.73 16.60 -17.83
N SER A 48 -25.36 16.66 -16.66
CA SER A 48 -25.01 15.85 -15.49
C SER A 48 -26.29 15.47 -14.74
N LYS A 49 -26.41 14.20 -14.39
CA LYS A 49 -27.48 13.71 -13.52
C LYS A 49 -27.27 14.27 -12.11
N GLU A 50 -28.33 14.75 -11.48
CA GLU A 50 -28.28 15.26 -10.13
C GLU A 50 -28.94 14.25 -9.16
N GLY A 51 -28.28 14.01 -8.02
CA GLY A 51 -28.75 13.06 -7.01
C GLY A 51 -28.83 13.65 -5.61
N LYS A 52 -29.65 13.01 -4.76
CA LYS A 52 -29.76 13.29 -3.33
C LYS A 52 -29.50 12.02 -2.54
N VAL A 53 -28.61 12.07 -1.57
CA VAL A 53 -28.39 10.95 -0.64
C VAL A 53 -29.61 10.75 0.22
N VAL A 54 -30.25 9.59 0.08
CA VAL A 54 -31.42 9.19 0.88
C VAL A 54 -30.98 8.44 2.13
N LYS A 55 -29.95 7.60 1.99
CA LYS A 55 -29.47 6.76 3.08
C LYS A 55 -27.98 6.47 2.95
N ILE A 56 -27.28 6.48 4.06
CA ILE A 56 -25.92 5.96 4.17
C ILE A 56 -26.02 4.46 4.45
N LEU A 57 -25.47 3.64 3.56
CA LEU A 57 -25.47 2.17 3.68
C LEU A 57 -24.26 1.69 4.49
N LYS A 58 -23.10 2.29 4.25
CA LYS A 58 -21.85 1.96 4.93
C LYS A 58 -20.98 3.20 5.09
N ARG A 59 -20.46 3.40 6.29
CA ARG A 59 -19.50 4.48 6.59
C ARG A 59 -18.08 4.04 6.21
N ASN A 60 -17.40 4.89 5.45
CA ASN A 60 -15.99 4.74 5.14
C ASN A 60 -15.12 5.44 6.19
N VAL A 61 -15.38 6.70 6.47
CA VAL A 61 -14.61 7.50 7.42
C VAL A 61 -15.13 7.28 8.83
N THR A 62 -14.36 6.58 9.65
CA THR A 62 -14.70 6.33 11.08
C THR A 62 -13.72 7.02 12.02
N GLN A 63 -12.54 7.38 11.53
CA GLN A 63 -11.49 8.08 12.25
C GLN A 63 -10.89 9.16 11.36
N VAL A 64 -10.47 10.25 11.98
CA VAL A 64 -9.91 11.41 11.28
C VAL A 64 -8.66 11.89 12.02
N VAL A 65 -7.64 12.29 11.27
CA VAL A 65 -6.46 12.95 11.81
C VAL A 65 -6.55 14.44 11.51
N GLY A 66 -6.24 15.27 12.47
CA GLY A 66 -6.29 16.71 12.30
C GLY A 66 -5.66 17.50 13.44
N ARG A 67 -5.60 18.81 13.29
CA ARG A 67 -5.08 19.74 14.29
C ARG A 67 -6.19 20.18 15.24
N PHE A 68 -5.95 20.03 16.55
CA PHE A 68 -6.90 20.44 17.57
C PHE A 68 -6.80 21.95 17.85
N GLU A 69 -7.92 22.64 17.75
CA GLU A 69 -8.09 24.04 18.15
C GLU A 69 -9.01 24.13 19.37
N LYS A 70 -8.44 24.69 20.44
CA LYS A 70 -9.11 24.80 21.75
C LYS A 70 -9.92 26.07 21.85
N SER A 71 -11.17 25.94 22.31
CA SER A 71 -12.01 27.03 22.80
C SER A 71 -12.20 26.93 24.32
N ARG A 72 -12.94 27.87 24.93
CA ARG A 72 -13.11 27.92 26.41
C ARG A 72 -13.68 26.61 27.00
N ASN A 73 -14.72 26.07 26.41
CA ASN A 73 -15.47 24.91 26.92
C ASN A 73 -15.60 23.75 25.94
N PHE A 74 -14.92 23.79 24.79
CA PHE A 74 -14.94 22.80 23.75
C PHE A 74 -13.74 23.00 22.83
N GLY A 75 -13.63 22.24 21.78
CA GLY A 75 -12.65 22.46 20.72
C GLY A 75 -13.14 21.91 19.41
N PHE A 76 -12.36 22.14 18.36
CA PHE A 76 -12.55 21.55 17.07
C PHE A 76 -11.27 20.84 16.64
N VAL A 77 -11.41 19.78 15.86
CA VAL A 77 -10.30 19.22 15.11
C VAL A 77 -10.49 19.61 13.66
N ILE A 78 -9.51 20.33 13.12
CA ILE A 78 -9.41 20.68 11.71
C ILE A 78 -8.72 19.52 11.02
N PRO A 79 -9.44 18.73 10.16
CA PRO A 79 -8.88 17.59 9.47
C PRO A 79 -7.72 17.97 8.55
N ILE A 80 -6.79 17.02 8.31
CA ILE A 80 -5.78 17.15 7.25
C ILE A 80 -6.36 16.89 5.86
N ASP A 81 -7.48 16.15 5.78
CA ASP A 81 -8.27 15.94 4.57
C ASP A 81 -9.28 17.08 4.46
N ASP A 82 -9.10 17.95 3.48
CA ASP A 82 -9.90 19.14 3.22
C ASP A 82 -11.33 18.85 2.71
N THR A 83 -11.62 17.58 2.41
CA THR A 83 -12.98 17.13 2.09
C THR A 83 -13.85 16.87 3.32
N ILE A 84 -13.26 16.93 4.52
CA ILE A 84 -13.92 16.67 5.80
C ILE A 84 -14.03 17.98 6.58
N GLU A 85 -15.26 18.33 7.01
CA GLU A 85 -15.47 19.50 7.87
C GLU A 85 -14.90 19.30 9.28
N ASP A 86 -14.70 20.44 9.99
CA ASP A 86 -14.24 20.45 11.37
C ASP A 86 -15.10 19.57 12.27
N ILE A 87 -14.43 18.79 13.11
CA ILE A 87 -15.09 17.87 14.04
C ILE A 87 -15.17 18.53 15.43
N TYR A 88 -16.38 18.64 15.97
CA TYR A 88 -16.61 19.15 17.32
C TYR A 88 -16.11 18.17 18.38
N ILE A 89 -15.37 18.68 19.36
CA ILE A 89 -14.87 17.91 20.51
C ILE A 89 -15.38 18.56 21.80
N SER A 90 -16.17 17.80 22.56
CA SER A 90 -16.73 18.28 23.81
C SER A 90 -15.64 18.56 24.87
N LYS A 91 -15.96 19.38 25.88
CA LYS A 91 -15.07 19.68 27.02
C LYS A 91 -14.52 18.42 27.69
N LYS A 92 -15.37 17.41 27.87
CA LYS A 92 -14.98 16.13 28.50
C LYS A 92 -13.91 15.40 27.67
N ASN A 93 -14.02 15.46 26.35
CA ASN A 93 -13.14 14.75 25.42
C ASN A 93 -11.87 15.55 25.07
N SER A 94 -11.74 16.80 25.52
CA SER A 94 -10.61 17.71 25.23
C SER A 94 -9.81 18.17 26.45
N ALA A 95 -10.13 17.68 27.66
CA ALA A 95 -9.60 18.20 28.92
C ALA A 95 -8.05 18.24 28.97
N ASN A 96 -7.39 17.23 28.47
CA ASN A 96 -5.92 17.07 28.51
C ASN A 96 -5.22 17.42 27.18
N ILE A 97 -5.94 18.01 26.23
CA ILE A 97 -5.40 18.30 24.90
C ILE A 97 -5.02 19.78 24.84
N LYS A 98 -3.81 20.02 24.34
CA LYS A 98 -3.30 21.39 24.15
C LYS A 98 -3.68 21.92 22.77
N ASN A 99 -3.86 23.24 22.69
CA ASN A 99 -4.08 23.90 21.41
C ASN A 99 -2.91 23.65 20.43
N GLY A 100 -3.21 23.36 19.17
CA GLY A 100 -2.21 23.08 18.13
C GLY A 100 -1.65 21.65 18.12
N GLN A 101 -2.12 20.76 18.99
CA GLN A 101 -1.75 19.35 18.90
C GLN A 101 -2.41 18.68 17.71
N VAL A 102 -1.67 17.82 17.03
CA VAL A 102 -2.21 16.92 16.01
C VAL A 102 -2.71 15.66 16.70
N VAL A 103 -3.95 15.30 16.40
CA VAL A 103 -4.67 14.23 17.10
C VAL A 103 -5.39 13.32 16.12
N GLN A 104 -5.64 12.08 16.55
CA GLN A 104 -6.57 11.17 15.89
C GLN A 104 -7.90 11.16 16.65
N VAL A 105 -8.98 11.31 15.90
CA VAL A 105 -10.35 11.40 16.43
C VAL A 105 -11.16 10.22 15.91
N LYS A 106 -11.88 9.54 16.77
CA LYS A 106 -12.97 8.64 16.38
C LYS A 106 -14.26 9.43 16.27
N ILE A 107 -14.98 9.30 15.16
CA ILE A 107 -16.29 9.91 14.98
C ILE A 107 -17.30 9.16 15.84
N GLU A 108 -18.00 9.88 16.71
CA GLU A 108 -19.08 9.34 17.57
C GLU A 108 -20.46 9.70 17.00
N LYS A 109 -20.58 10.91 16.43
CA LYS A 109 -21.79 11.34 15.72
C LYS A 109 -21.39 11.90 14.36
N TYR A 110 -22.04 11.44 13.33
CA TYR A 110 -21.81 11.90 11.96
C TYR A 110 -22.52 13.23 11.70
N PRO A 111 -22.06 14.02 10.72
CA PRO A 111 -22.68 15.29 10.40
C PRO A 111 -24.13 15.08 9.92
N THR A 112 -24.94 16.09 10.15
CA THR A 112 -26.31 16.20 9.66
C THR A 112 -26.49 17.56 9.02
N GLU A 113 -27.63 17.85 8.41
CA GLU A 113 -27.91 19.15 7.82
C GLU A 113 -27.65 20.33 8.77
N ASN A 114 -27.90 20.16 10.07
CA ASN A 114 -27.82 21.24 11.07
C ASN A 114 -26.68 21.10 12.09
N ASN A 115 -25.94 19.98 12.07
CA ASN A 115 -24.91 19.71 13.08
C ASN A 115 -23.63 19.18 12.43
N LYS A 116 -22.49 19.72 12.87
CA LYS A 116 -21.18 19.16 12.53
C LYS A 116 -20.99 17.78 13.15
N ALA A 117 -20.03 17.02 12.63
CA ALA A 117 -19.62 15.78 13.24
C ALA A 117 -19.11 16.02 14.67
N GLU A 118 -19.38 15.08 15.58
CA GLU A 118 -18.85 15.07 16.94
C GLU A 118 -17.95 13.86 17.13
N GLY A 119 -16.79 14.08 17.78
CA GLY A 119 -15.82 13.01 17.95
C GLY A 119 -15.17 12.97 19.32
N LYS A 120 -14.44 11.88 19.54
CA LYS A 120 -13.59 11.66 20.70
C LYS A 120 -12.14 11.49 20.26
N ILE A 121 -11.23 12.26 20.88
CA ILE A 121 -9.79 12.11 20.66
C ILE A 121 -9.36 10.77 21.25
N ILE A 122 -8.75 9.93 20.42
CA ILE A 122 -8.28 8.58 20.80
C ILE A 122 -6.75 8.52 20.91
N GLN A 123 -6.04 9.45 20.23
CA GLN A 123 -4.58 9.50 20.26
C GLN A 123 -4.08 10.92 20.03
N ILE A 124 -3.01 11.31 20.73
CA ILE A 124 -2.20 12.50 20.43
C ILE A 124 -1.02 12.02 19.58
N ILE A 125 -0.89 12.58 18.37
CA ILE A 125 0.17 12.21 17.41
C ILE A 125 1.45 13.01 17.68
N GLY A 126 1.32 14.32 17.96
CA GLY A 126 2.41 15.23 18.25
C GLY A 126 1.93 16.66 18.30
N ASN A 127 2.86 17.62 18.24
CA ASN A 127 2.54 19.03 18.10
C ASN A 127 2.69 19.45 16.63
N SER A 128 1.92 20.44 16.19
CA SER A 128 1.96 20.92 14.79
C SER A 128 3.34 21.39 14.31
N ASN A 129 4.25 21.74 15.24
CA ASN A 129 5.60 22.18 14.93
C ASN A 129 6.65 21.07 15.05
N ASP A 130 6.26 19.83 15.34
CA ASP A 130 7.21 18.73 15.46
C ASP A 130 7.75 18.34 14.07
N ILE A 131 9.03 18.01 14.00
CA ILE A 131 9.65 17.51 12.77
C ILE A 131 8.94 16.24 12.33
N ASN A 132 8.62 16.12 11.05
CA ASN A 132 7.93 14.97 10.43
C ASN A 132 6.48 14.74 10.91
N ILE A 133 5.84 15.73 11.55
CA ILE A 133 4.44 15.58 11.99
C ILE A 133 3.50 15.29 10.82
N ASP A 134 3.72 15.92 9.66
CA ASP A 134 2.89 15.73 8.47
C ASP A 134 2.99 14.29 7.95
N ALA A 135 4.21 13.75 7.82
CA ALA A 135 4.43 12.37 7.41
C ALA A 135 3.80 11.38 8.39
N LYS A 136 3.94 11.62 9.71
CA LYS A 136 3.34 10.80 10.76
C LYS A 136 1.82 10.89 10.74
N SER A 137 1.27 12.06 10.47
CA SER A 137 -0.17 12.29 10.38
C SER A 137 -0.78 11.56 9.19
N LEU A 138 -0.17 11.67 8.01
CA LEU A 138 -0.55 10.90 6.83
C LEU A 138 -0.45 9.39 7.08
N TYR A 139 0.64 8.94 7.69
CA TYR A 139 0.83 7.54 8.05
C TYR A 139 -0.34 6.97 8.87
N ILE A 140 -0.77 7.71 9.90
CA ILE A 140 -1.88 7.31 10.76
C ILE A 140 -3.24 7.48 10.06
N SER A 141 -3.42 8.55 9.26
CA SER A 141 -4.70 8.78 8.56
C SER A 141 -5.02 7.68 7.55
N TYR A 142 -4.01 7.10 6.91
CA TYR A 142 -4.16 5.93 6.03
C TYR A 142 -4.18 4.59 6.79
N GLY A 143 -4.13 4.60 8.13
CA GLY A 143 -4.14 3.38 8.94
C GLY A 143 -2.90 2.50 8.79
N LEU A 144 -1.79 3.06 8.29
CA LEU A 144 -0.55 2.33 8.02
C LEU A 144 0.14 1.85 9.30
N ASP A 145 -0.12 2.51 10.43
CA ASP A 145 0.31 2.09 11.76
C ASP A 145 -0.19 0.70 12.13
N LYS A 146 -1.35 0.30 11.66
CA LYS A 146 -1.93 -1.04 11.85
C LYS A 146 -1.21 -2.13 11.06
N LEU A 147 -0.55 -1.75 9.96
CA LEU A 147 0.21 -2.64 9.08
C LEU A 147 1.68 -2.83 9.51
N GLU A 148 2.13 -2.18 10.59
CA GLU A 148 3.52 -2.29 11.06
C GLU A 148 3.89 -3.70 11.49
N LYS A 149 2.93 -4.46 11.99
CA LYS A 149 3.14 -5.80 12.54
C LYS A 149 2.31 -6.82 11.80
N PHE A 150 2.91 -7.95 11.57
CA PHE A 150 2.19 -9.14 11.12
C PHE A 150 1.52 -9.82 12.32
N ASN A 151 0.39 -10.47 12.07
CA ASN A 151 -0.31 -11.21 13.11
C ASN A 151 0.46 -12.46 13.55
N GLU A 152 0.04 -13.06 14.66
CA GLU A 152 0.72 -14.21 15.27
C GLU A 152 0.77 -15.44 14.35
N SER A 153 -0.30 -15.69 13.58
CA SER A 153 -0.34 -16.85 12.68
C SER A 153 0.65 -16.70 11.51
N VAL A 154 0.79 -15.50 10.96
CA VAL A 154 1.80 -15.20 9.92
C VAL A 154 3.21 -15.37 10.48
N ARG A 155 3.47 -14.84 11.70
CA ARG A 155 4.80 -14.96 12.33
C ARG A 155 5.21 -16.40 12.54
N LYS A 156 4.31 -17.26 13.05
CA LYS A 156 4.58 -18.68 13.24
C LYS A 156 4.84 -19.41 11.91
N GLU A 157 4.10 -19.07 10.86
CA GLU A 157 4.33 -19.65 9.53
C GLU A 157 5.71 -19.26 9.01
N VAL A 158 6.09 -17.98 9.09
CA VAL A 158 7.41 -17.48 8.66
C VAL A 158 8.56 -18.12 9.43
N GLU A 159 8.42 -18.33 10.75
CA GLU A 159 9.43 -19.00 11.58
C GLU A 159 9.70 -20.43 11.11
N SER A 160 8.75 -21.08 10.44
CA SER A 160 8.92 -22.43 9.89
C SER A 160 9.64 -22.45 8.54
N ILE A 161 9.80 -21.29 7.86
CA ILE A 161 10.43 -21.19 6.55
C ILE A 161 11.95 -21.12 6.70
N PRO A 162 12.70 -22.06 6.11
CA PRO A 162 14.16 -22.04 6.13
C PRO A 162 14.72 -20.77 5.48
N GLN A 163 15.76 -20.18 6.04
CA GLN A 163 16.44 -19.02 5.46
C GLN A 163 17.54 -19.38 4.46
N ASN A 164 17.75 -20.67 4.21
CA ASN A 164 18.63 -21.20 3.17
C ASN A 164 17.89 -22.22 2.32
N VAL A 165 18.27 -22.32 1.06
CA VAL A 165 17.72 -23.31 0.13
C VAL A 165 18.07 -24.73 0.59
N LEU A 166 17.08 -25.56 0.83
CA LEU A 166 17.26 -26.94 1.24
C LEU A 166 17.60 -27.86 0.04
N ALA A 167 18.32 -28.94 0.27
CA ALA A 167 18.68 -29.88 -0.77
C ALA A 167 17.47 -30.47 -1.51
N ILE A 168 16.36 -30.70 -0.81
CA ILE A 168 15.12 -31.19 -1.41
C ILE A 168 14.47 -30.19 -2.37
N GLU A 169 14.63 -28.90 -2.11
CA GLU A 169 14.05 -27.82 -2.92
C GLU A 169 14.78 -27.64 -4.25
N LYS A 170 16.01 -28.15 -4.36
CA LYS A 170 16.85 -28.13 -5.58
C LYS A 170 16.37 -29.11 -6.64
N LYS A 171 15.60 -30.11 -6.23
CA LYS A 171 15.10 -31.14 -7.13
C LYS A 171 14.20 -30.53 -8.23
N ASN A 172 14.43 -30.96 -9.47
CA ASN A 172 13.68 -30.47 -10.64
C ASN A 172 13.88 -28.98 -10.98
N ARG A 173 15.01 -28.41 -10.58
CA ARG A 173 15.44 -27.06 -10.93
C ARG A 173 16.76 -27.10 -11.72
N ILE A 174 16.90 -26.17 -12.66
CA ILE A 174 18.17 -26.01 -13.39
C ILE A 174 19.17 -25.29 -12.49
N ASP A 175 20.35 -25.89 -12.31
CA ASP A 175 21.42 -25.27 -11.53
C ASP A 175 22.15 -24.23 -12.37
N ARG A 176 22.01 -22.96 -11.98
CA ARG A 176 22.64 -21.76 -12.57
C ARG A 176 23.58 -21.06 -11.56
N THR A 177 24.00 -21.76 -10.49
CA THR A 177 24.82 -21.17 -9.42
C THR A 177 26.22 -20.78 -9.88
N ASN A 178 26.71 -21.36 -10.98
CA ASN A 178 28.03 -21.04 -11.59
C ASN A 178 27.96 -19.93 -12.64
N GLU A 179 26.78 -19.38 -12.95
CA GLU A 179 26.64 -18.29 -13.90
C GLU A 179 26.97 -16.94 -13.25
N ARG A 180 27.36 -15.98 -14.09
CA ARG A 180 27.51 -14.58 -13.65
C ARG A 180 26.16 -13.90 -13.66
N VAL A 181 25.55 -13.82 -12.50
CA VAL A 181 24.23 -13.22 -12.29
C VAL A 181 24.39 -11.95 -11.46
N TYR A 182 23.68 -10.89 -11.82
CA TYR A 182 23.74 -9.59 -11.16
C TYR A 182 22.34 -9.08 -10.85
N THR A 183 22.15 -8.47 -9.67
CA THR A 183 21.02 -7.59 -9.38
C THR A 183 21.44 -6.14 -9.61
N ILE A 184 20.53 -5.28 -10.08
CA ILE A 184 20.80 -3.86 -10.38
C ILE A 184 19.68 -3.03 -9.80
N ASP A 185 19.92 -2.41 -8.65
CA ASP A 185 18.90 -1.74 -7.83
C ASP A 185 19.44 -0.42 -7.25
N ALA A 186 18.62 0.27 -6.44
CA ALA A 186 19.10 1.34 -5.58
C ALA A 186 20.13 0.79 -4.58
N ALA A 187 21.11 1.61 -4.18
CA ALA A 187 22.22 1.16 -3.34
C ALA A 187 21.75 0.58 -2.00
N ASP A 188 20.68 1.11 -1.43
CA ASP A 188 20.06 0.73 -0.14
C ASP A 188 18.94 -0.30 -0.25
N ALA A 189 18.55 -0.72 -1.47
CA ALA A 189 17.54 -1.77 -1.69
C ALA A 189 17.93 -3.08 -0.99
N LYS A 190 16.95 -3.73 -0.35
CA LYS A 190 17.13 -5.00 0.38
C LYS A 190 16.25 -6.11 -0.15
N ASP A 191 15.19 -5.76 -0.83
CA ASP A 191 14.19 -6.60 -1.48
C ASP A 191 14.55 -6.71 -2.98
N LEU A 192 15.47 -7.61 -3.28
CA LEU A 192 16.03 -7.79 -4.63
C LEU A 192 15.19 -8.86 -5.34
N ASP A 193 14.22 -8.43 -6.15
CA ASP A 193 13.22 -9.31 -6.75
C ASP A 193 13.70 -9.94 -8.06
N ASP A 194 14.58 -9.25 -8.80
CA ASP A 194 15.05 -9.69 -10.10
C ASP A 194 16.58 -9.67 -10.22
N ALA A 195 17.07 -10.51 -11.11
CA ALA A 195 18.49 -10.59 -11.47
C ALA A 195 18.66 -10.95 -12.95
N VAL A 196 19.78 -10.55 -13.51
CA VAL A 196 20.08 -10.74 -14.94
C VAL A 196 21.44 -11.36 -15.17
N SER A 197 21.54 -12.11 -16.28
CA SER A 197 22.78 -12.62 -16.83
C SER A 197 22.77 -12.45 -18.35
N VAL A 198 23.87 -12.07 -18.94
CA VAL A 198 24.00 -11.96 -20.39
C VAL A 198 25.25 -12.71 -20.86
N LYS A 199 25.08 -13.53 -21.90
CA LYS A 199 26.17 -14.26 -22.53
C LYS A 199 26.12 -14.08 -24.05
N LYS A 200 27.19 -13.52 -24.62
CA LYS A 200 27.37 -13.45 -26.06
C LYS A 200 27.72 -14.84 -26.59
N GLN A 201 27.00 -15.29 -27.63
CA GLN A 201 27.21 -16.57 -28.28
C GLN A 201 28.26 -16.45 -29.40
N SER A 202 28.81 -17.59 -29.86
CA SER A 202 29.82 -17.66 -30.93
C SER A 202 29.29 -17.15 -32.28
N ASP A 203 27.99 -17.29 -32.53
CA ASP A 203 27.32 -16.81 -33.75
C ASP A 203 26.99 -15.30 -33.69
N GLY A 204 27.30 -14.65 -32.56
CA GLY A 204 27.06 -13.23 -32.32
C GLY A 204 25.66 -12.89 -31.79
N THR A 205 24.81 -13.87 -31.52
CA THR A 205 23.57 -13.69 -30.77
C THR A 205 23.87 -13.49 -29.27
N PHE A 206 22.89 -13.08 -28.50
CA PHE A 206 22.98 -12.91 -27.05
C PHE A 206 21.97 -13.79 -26.36
N LEU A 207 22.40 -14.54 -25.35
CA LEU A 207 21.50 -15.19 -24.40
C LEU A 207 21.35 -14.28 -23.19
N LEU A 208 20.17 -13.68 -23.05
CA LEU A 208 19.76 -12.95 -21.88
C LEU A 208 18.99 -13.90 -20.98
N SER A 209 19.42 -14.07 -19.72
CA SER A 209 18.66 -14.79 -18.70
C SER A 209 18.17 -13.80 -17.67
N VAL A 210 16.86 -13.79 -17.43
CA VAL A 210 16.21 -12.99 -16.38
C VAL A 210 15.69 -13.94 -15.32
N TYR A 211 15.95 -13.63 -14.06
CA TYR A 211 15.57 -14.45 -12.93
C TYR A 211 14.70 -13.62 -11.98
N ILE A 212 13.54 -14.15 -11.60
CA ILE A 212 12.65 -13.55 -10.58
C ILE A 212 12.64 -14.49 -9.38
N ALA A 213 12.73 -13.96 -8.17
CA ALA A 213 12.63 -14.74 -6.94
C ALA A 213 11.37 -15.61 -6.93
N ASP A 214 11.52 -16.93 -6.67
CA ASP A 214 10.39 -17.87 -6.64
C ASP A 214 9.62 -17.77 -5.31
N VAL A 215 8.96 -16.61 -5.11
CA VAL A 215 8.21 -16.30 -3.89
C VAL A 215 7.09 -17.31 -3.66
N SER A 216 6.43 -17.78 -4.72
CA SER A 216 5.33 -18.78 -4.65
C SER A 216 5.78 -20.15 -4.14
N HIS A 217 7.09 -20.42 -4.13
CA HIS A 217 7.64 -21.59 -3.46
C HIS A 217 7.47 -21.53 -1.94
N TYR A 218 7.59 -20.36 -1.35
CA TYR A 218 7.52 -20.14 0.10
C TYR A 218 6.14 -19.67 0.56
N VAL A 219 5.49 -18.79 -0.20
CA VAL A 219 4.13 -18.32 0.07
C VAL A 219 3.14 -19.24 -0.60
N LYS A 220 2.51 -20.13 0.19
CA LYS A 220 1.57 -21.14 -0.33
C LYS A 220 0.15 -20.60 -0.31
N GLU A 221 -0.60 -20.93 -1.34
CA GLU A 221 -2.00 -20.55 -1.51
C GLU A 221 -2.85 -20.91 -0.27
N ASN A 222 -3.73 -20.03 0.14
CA ASN A 222 -4.66 -20.17 1.27
C ASN A 222 -4.02 -20.24 2.67
N THR A 223 -2.70 -20.07 2.81
CA THR A 223 -2.04 -19.97 4.12
C THR A 223 -2.31 -18.63 4.82
N ALA A 224 -1.88 -18.49 6.07
CA ALA A 224 -1.99 -17.22 6.79
C ALA A 224 -1.14 -16.11 6.13
N LEU A 225 0.05 -16.48 5.65
CA LEU A 225 0.97 -15.59 4.94
C LEU A 225 0.39 -15.11 3.61
N ASP A 226 -0.21 -16.00 2.83
CA ASP A 226 -0.87 -15.67 1.56
C ASP A 226 -2.05 -14.72 1.76
N LYS A 227 -2.93 -15.02 2.72
CA LYS A 227 -4.08 -14.18 3.06
C LYS A 227 -3.66 -12.76 3.50
N GLU A 228 -2.60 -12.67 4.29
CA GLU A 228 -2.05 -11.38 4.72
C GLU A 228 -1.43 -10.62 3.54
N ALA A 229 -0.70 -11.30 2.65
CA ALA A 229 -0.14 -10.71 1.45
C ALA A 229 -1.23 -10.16 0.52
N ILE A 230 -2.31 -10.92 0.30
CA ILE A 230 -3.49 -10.48 -0.46
C ILE A 230 -4.14 -9.26 0.20
N ALA A 231 -4.31 -9.28 1.52
CA ALA A 231 -4.93 -8.18 2.25
C ALA A 231 -4.09 -6.88 2.18
N ARG A 232 -2.75 -6.98 2.17
CA ARG A 232 -1.84 -5.84 2.02
C ARG A 232 -1.75 -5.36 0.56
N GLY A 233 -1.79 -6.27 -0.40
CA GLY A 233 -1.77 -6.01 -1.84
C GLY A 233 -0.43 -5.56 -2.40
N THR A 234 0.36 -4.79 -1.64
CA THR A 234 1.67 -4.26 -2.06
C THR A 234 2.52 -3.87 -0.85
N SER A 235 3.83 -3.71 -1.05
CA SER A 235 4.68 -2.99 -0.11
C SER A 235 4.49 -1.48 -0.28
N ILE A 236 4.55 -0.72 0.83
CA ILE A 236 4.36 0.73 0.82
C ILE A 236 5.68 1.40 1.21
N TYR A 237 6.19 2.23 0.30
CA TYR A 237 7.46 2.95 0.49
C TYR A 237 7.17 4.40 0.86
N ILE A 238 7.63 4.80 2.05
CA ILE A 238 7.55 6.18 2.54
C ILE A 238 8.96 6.66 2.91
N PRO A 239 9.25 7.96 2.89
CA PRO A 239 10.57 8.47 3.23
C PRO A 239 11.10 7.89 4.54
N GLY A 240 12.25 7.20 4.48
CA GLY A 240 12.90 6.57 5.63
C GLY A 240 12.26 5.28 6.16
N ARG A 241 11.19 4.76 5.56
CA ARG A 241 10.47 3.59 6.06
C ARG A 241 9.79 2.78 4.96
N VAL A 242 9.77 1.47 5.14
CA VAL A 242 9.02 0.53 4.29
C VAL A 242 8.05 -0.26 5.15
N ILE A 243 6.79 -0.35 4.72
CA ILE A 243 5.79 -1.29 5.25
C ILE A 243 5.71 -2.42 4.24
N PRO A 244 6.32 -3.58 4.52
CA PRO A 244 6.43 -4.63 3.52
C PRO A 244 5.12 -5.41 3.37
N MET A 245 4.83 -5.87 2.14
CA MET A 245 3.73 -6.80 1.86
C MET A 245 4.00 -8.16 2.52
N LEU A 246 5.24 -8.64 2.46
CA LEU A 246 5.70 -9.87 3.09
C LEU A 246 6.64 -9.59 4.25
N PRO A 247 6.69 -10.43 5.30
CA PRO A 247 7.69 -10.32 6.38
C PRO A 247 9.11 -10.22 5.85
N LYS A 248 9.96 -9.49 6.56
CA LYS A 248 11.35 -9.22 6.13
C LYS A 248 12.20 -10.48 5.99
N GLU A 249 11.87 -11.51 6.71
CA GLU A 249 12.48 -12.84 6.62
C GLU A 249 12.33 -13.44 5.21
N LEU A 250 11.24 -13.07 4.52
CA LEU A 250 11.02 -13.40 3.11
C LEU A 250 11.55 -12.28 2.21
N SER A 251 10.99 -11.08 2.32
CA SER A 251 11.25 -10.00 1.34
C SER A 251 12.70 -9.53 1.30
N ASN A 252 13.43 -9.55 2.43
CA ASN A 252 14.86 -9.21 2.50
C ASN A 252 15.73 -10.46 2.70
N GLY A 253 15.12 -11.60 3.01
CA GLY A 253 15.75 -12.88 3.35
C GLY A 253 15.73 -13.87 2.20
N ILE A 254 14.97 -14.97 2.38
CA ILE A 254 15.00 -16.12 1.45
C ILE A 254 14.46 -15.79 0.05
N CYS A 255 13.53 -14.85 -0.09
CA CYS A 255 13.00 -14.39 -1.37
C CYS A 255 13.81 -13.24 -1.99
N SER A 256 14.77 -12.63 -1.28
CA SER A 256 15.66 -11.62 -1.86
C SER A 256 16.84 -12.28 -2.54
N LEU A 257 17.15 -11.90 -3.77
CA LEU A 257 18.25 -12.43 -4.57
C LEU A 257 19.61 -11.86 -4.11
N ASN A 258 19.91 -12.06 -2.82
CA ASN A 258 21.12 -11.59 -2.18
C ASN A 258 22.38 -12.22 -2.77
N ALA A 259 23.45 -11.43 -2.94
CA ALA A 259 24.70 -11.89 -3.48
C ALA A 259 25.40 -12.94 -2.60
N GLY A 260 26.03 -13.92 -3.23
CA GLY A 260 26.86 -14.93 -2.56
C GLY A 260 26.10 -16.10 -1.93
N VAL A 261 24.77 -16.11 -1.98
CA VAL A 261 23.93 -17.19 -1.43
C VAL A 261 23.02 -17.78 -2.50
N GLU A 262 22.66 -19.05 -2.33
CA GLU A 262 21.72 -19.72 -3.25
C GLU A 262 20.30 -19.21 -3.03
N ARG A 263 19.58 -19.03 -4.13
CA ARG A 263 18.17 -18.64 -4.14
C ARG A 263 17.39 -19.40 -5.17
N LEU A 264 16.12 -19.71 -4.87
CA LEU A 264 15.20 -20.27 -5.83
C LEU A 264 14.64 -19.16 -6.71
N ALA A 265 14.61 -19.39 -8.00
CA ALA A 265 14.13 -18.42 -8.98
C ALA A 265 13.28 -19.09 -10.07
N LEU A 266 12.38 -18.30 -10.66
CA LEU A 266 11.84 -18.54 -12.00
C LEU A 266 12.74 -17.83 -12.98
N GLY A 267 13.32 -18.56 -13.92
CA GLY A 267 14.18 -18.06 -14.96
C GLY A 267 13.47 -18.01 -16.30
N VAL A 268 13.85 -17.05 -17.13
CA VAL A 268 13.57 -17.05 -18.56
C VAL A 268 14.86 -16.81 -19.33
N ASP A 269 15.21 -17.74 -20.21
CA ASP A 269 16.26 -17.57 -21.19
C ASP A 269 15.66 -16.95 -22.46
N ILE A 270 16.24 -15.86 -22.96
CA ILE A 270 15.80 -15.14 -24.15
C ILE A 270 16.98 -15.07 -25.11
N LEU A 271 16.85 -15.74 -26.26
CA LEU A 271 17.84 -15.65 -27.32
C LEU A 271 17.55 -14.43 -28.20
N ILE A 272 18.51 -13.50 -28.29
CA ILE A 272 18.35 -12.22 -28.96
C ILE A 272 19.31 -12.17 -30.14
N SER A 273 18.82 -11.74 -31.31
CA SER A 273 19.62 -11.54 -32.54
C SER A 273 20.60 -10.37 -32.38
N LYS A 274 21.55 -10.24 -33.33
CA LYS A 274 22.46 -9.07 -33.40
C LYS A 274 21.71 -7.73 -33.56
N ASN A 275 20.51 -7.77 -34.09
CA ASN A 275 19.68 -6.59 -34.33
C ASN A 275 18.72 -6.26 -33.16
N GLY A 276 18.72 -7.08 -32.11
CA GLY A 276 17.85 -6.90 -30.94
C GLY A 276 16.53 -7.67 -31.00
N ASP A 277 16.25 -8.45 -32.04
CA ASP A 277 15.02 -9.22 -32.16
C ASP A 277 15.06 -10.48 -31.27
N VAL A 278 13.96 -10.81 -30.62
CA VAL A 278 13.80 -12.05 -29.88
C VAL A 278 13.64 -13.21 -30.85
N ILE A 279 14.57 -14.18 -30.82
CA ILE A 279 14.54 -15.37 -31.65
C ILE A 279 13.73 -16.48 -30.97
N ASN A 280 13.97 -16.70 -29.68
CA ASN A 280 13.31 -17.74 -28.88
C ASN A 280 13.35 -17.38 -27.40
N SER A 281 12.44 -17.97 -26.61
CA SER A 281 12.46 -17.86 -25.16
C SER A 281 12.00 -19.16 -24.48
N GLN A 282 12.54 -19.44 -23.29
CA GLN A 282 12.20 -20.61 -22.49
C GLN A 282 12.11 -20.25 -21.02
N VAL A 283 11.00 -20.59 -20.37
CA VAL A 283 10.78 -20.41 -18.92
C VAL A 283 11.14 -21.70 -18.17
N PHE A 284 11.78 -21.58 -17.02
CA PHE A 284 12.20 -22.70 -16.20
C PHE A 284 12.31 -22.33 -14.72
N LYS A 285 12.31 -23.34 -13.86
CA LYS A 285 12.68 -23.17 -12.44
C LYS A 285 14.18 -23.31 -12.29
N ALA A 286 14.81 -22.37 -11.57
CA ALA A 286 16.25 -22.32 -11.39
C ALA A 286 16.66 -22.28 -9.91
N ILE A 287 17.92 -22.63 -9.69
CA ILE A 287 18.69 -22.24 -8.50
C ILE A 287 19.77 -21.31 -9.01
N ILE A 288 19.86 -20.11 -8.44
CA ILE A 288 20.87 -19.12 -8.80
C ILE A 288 21.71 -18.75 -7.58
N LYS A 289 22.88 -18.20 -7.85
CA LYS A 289 23.73 -17.55 -6.85
C LYS A 289 24.19 -16.23 -7.44
N VAL A 290 23.60 -15.13 -6.99
CA VAL A 290 23.97 -13.79 -7.50
C VAL A 290 25.44 -13.53 -7.22
N THR A 291 26.18 -13.20 -8.25
CA THR A 291 27.62 -12.94 -8.18
C THR A 291 27.90 -11.64 -7.44
N LYS A 292 27.11 -10.60 -7.75
CA LYS A 292 27.29 -9.28 -7.14
C LYS A 292 26.00 -8.46 -7.26
N LYS A 293 25.64 -7.77 -6.17
CA LYS A 293 24.67 -6.68 -6.20
C LYS A 293 25.34 -5.44 -6.79
N MET A 294 24.75 -4.88 -7.83
CA MET A 294 25.14 -3.61 -8.44
C MET A 294 24.15 -2.53 -8.06
N SER A 295 24.58 -1.27 -8.05
CA SER A 295 23.68 -0.12 -8.00
C SER A 295 23.64 0.56 -9.36
N TYR A 296 22.56 1.30 -9.64
CA TYR A 296 22.43 2.07 -10.88
C TYR A 296 23.67 2.93 -11.14
N ASP A 297 24.20 3.62 -10.12
CA ASP A 297 25.43 4.45 -10.23
C ASP A 297 26.72 3.67 -10.58
N LYS A 298 26.73 2.34 -10.32
CA LYS A 298 27.90 1.49 -10.61
C LYS A 298 27.85 0.83 -11.96
N VAL A 299 26.66 0.78 -12.57
CA VAL A 299 26.45 0.18 -13.89
C VAL A 299 26.54 1.25 -14.95
N TYR A 300 26.11 2.46 -14.67
CA TYR A 300 26.22 3.64 -15.52
C TYR A 300 27.64 4.18 -15.49
#